data_57f82296e3969d44d52e603cef74b637
#
_entry.id   57f82296e3969d44d52e603cef74b637
#
_cell.length_a   1.000
_cell.length_b   1.000
_cell.length_c   1.000
_cell.angle_alpha   90.00
_cell.angle_beta   90.00
_cell.angle_gamma   90.00
#
_symmetry.space_group_name_H-M   'P 1'
#
loop_
_entity.id
_entity.type
_entity.pdbx_description
1 polymer ?
#
loop_
_entity_poly.entity_id
_entity_poly.type
_entity_poly.pdbx_seq_one_letter_code
_entity_poly.pdbx_strand_id
1 'polypeptide(L)'
;MKRWNGWGDDDNALDYELSATALRFLEGLIGKSKPLPDASLEDVLATVPESRLPPDNLYSLDAEDRLRHARGQSLPDWLALRSGAVGVFPDAVAFPRSTEEVRSLLQMANERQIDIIAYGGGTSVVGHINPE
;
A
#
# COMPACT_ATOMS: atom_id res chain seq x y z
N MET A 1 -2.22 -15.13 -2.43
CA MET A 1 -1.50 -13.87 -2.81
C MET A 1 -1.55 -12.94 -1.61
N LYS A 2 -0.54 -12.08 -1.38
CA LYS A 2 -0.64 -11.09 -0.28
C LYS A 2 -1.84 -10.18 -0.48
N ARG A 3 -2.60 -9.95 0.57
CA ARG A 3 -3.71 -8.98 0.55
C ARG A 3 -3.18 -7.59 0.15
N TRP A 4 -3.93 -6.88 -0.66
CA TRP A 4 -3.59 -5.51 -1.04
C TRP A 4 -3.96 -4.50 0.07
N ASN A 5 -4.95 -4.82 0.91
CA ASN A 5 -5.57 -3.92 1.90
C ASN A 5 -5.34 -4.35 3.36
N GLY A 6 -4.30 -5.09 3.65
CA GLY A 6 -4.02 -5.50 5.02
C GLY A 6 -3.01 -6.65 5.13
N TRP A 7 -2.91 -7.21 6.32
CA TRP A 7 -2.02 -8.33 6.61
C TRP A 7 -2.59 -9.66 6.12
N GLY A 8 -1.69 -10.58 5.83
CA GLY A 8 -2.02 -11.94 5.45
C GLY A 8 -2.14 -12.13 3.93
N ASP A 9 -2.65 -13.27 3.57
CA ASP A 9 -2.93 -13.64 2.20
C ASP A 9 -4.44 -13.65 1.96
N ASP A 10 -4.86 -13.55 0.71
CA ASP A 10 -6.29 -13.58 0.33
C ASP A 10 -6.99 -14.85 0.81
N ASP A 11 -6.26 -15.96 0.88
CA ASP A 11 -6.78 -17.26 1.33
C ASP A 11 -6.82 -17.43 2.85
N ASN A 12 -6.22 -16.52 3.59
CA ASN A 12 -6.08 -16.60 5.04
C ASN A 12 -6.41 -15.25 5.67
N ALA A 13 -7.59 -14.74 5.33
CA ALA A 13 -8.10 -13.50 5.86
C ALA A 13 -8.23 -13.61 7.39
N LEU A 14 -7.49 -12.77 8.11
CA LEU A 14 -7.64 -12.60 9.55
C LEU A 14 -8.91 -11.80 9.88
N ASP A 15 -10.00 -12.09 9.17
CA ASP A 15 -11.33 -11.56 9.48
C ASP A 15 -11.87 -12.30 10.70
N TYR A 16 -11.26 -11.97 11.84
CA TYR A 16 -11.67 -12.53 13.11
C TYR A 16 -12.88 -11.75 13.63
N GLU A 17 -14.03 -12.38 13.61
CA GLU A 17 -15.20 -11.84 14.29
C GLU A 17 -15.01 -11.86 15.82
N LEU A 18 -15.05 -10.70 16.43
CA LEU A 18 -15.02 -10.60 17.88
C LEU A 18 -16.27 -11.27 18.47
N SER A 19 -16.08 -12.03 19.56
CA SER A 19 -17.23 -12.55 20.30
C SER A 19 -18.12 -11.40 20.80
N ALA A 20 -19.44 -11.65 20.93
CA ALA A 20 -20.37 -10.66 21.43
C ALA A 20 -19.98 -10.09 22.82
N THR A 21 -19.27 -10.87 23.62
CA THR A 21 -18.76 -10.41 24.93
C THR A 21 -17.57 -9.47 24.76
N ALA A 22 -16.62 -9.79 23.89
CA ALA A 22 -15.48 -8.93 23.59
C ALA A 22 -15.94 -7.60 22.95
N LEU A 23 -16.90 -7.67 22.03
CA LEU A 23 -17.47 -6.48 21.40
C LEU A 23 -18.13 -5.55 22.44
N ARG A 24 -18.99 -6.09 23.31
CA ARG A 24 -19.62 -5.30 24.38
C ARG A 24 -18.60 -4.67 25.33
N PHE A 25 -17.55 -5.40 25.68
CA PHE A 25 -16.47 -4.86 26.52
C PHE A 25 -15.76 -3.68 25.83
N LEU A 26 -15.40 -3.83 24.55
CA LEU A 26 -14.78 -2.75 23.78
C LEU A 26 -15.73 -1.56 23.61
N GLU A 27 -16.99 -1.78 23.28
CA GLU A 27 -18.00 -0.72 23.15
C GLU A 27 -18.18 0.08 24.46
N GLY A 28 -18.04 -0.60 25.61
CA GLY A 28 -18.07 0.06 26.91
C GLY A 28 -16.87 0.98 27.17
N LEU A 29 -15.73 0.70 26.54
CA LEU A 29 -14.49 1.49 26.68
C LEU A 29 -14.37 2.63 25.68
N ILE A 30 -14.72 2.38 24.43
CA ILE A 30 -14.42 3.29 23.30
C ILE A 30 -15.68 3.75 22.55
N GLY A 31 -16.86 3.32 22.98
CA GLY A 31 -18.13 3.62 22.33
C GLY A 31 -18.48 2.62 21.20
N LYS A 32 -19.68 2.77 20.65
CA LYS A 32 -20.18 1.88 19.58
C LYS A 32 -19.35 2.04 18.31
N SER A 33 -18.95 0.90 17.73
CA SER A 33 -18.29 0.87 16.45
C SER A 33 -19.23 1.27 15.31
N LYS A 34 -18.67 1.89 14.29
CA LYS A 34 -19.32 1.99 12.96
C LYS A 34 -18.57 1.07 12.03
N PRO A 35 -19.24 0.10 11.38
CA PRO A 35 -18.60 -0.70 10.35
C PRO A 35 -18.02 0.21 9.28
N LEU A 36 -16.74 0.02 8.96
CA LEU A 36 -16.11 0.64 7.82
C LEU A 36 -16.16 -0.40 6.68
N PRO A 37 -16.96 -0.17 5.62
CA PRO A 37 -16.99 -1.10 4.51
C PRO A 37 -15.62 -1.12 3.82
N ASP A 38 -15.13 -2.31 3.49
CA ASP A 38 -13.92 -2.46 2.69
C ASP A 38 -14.20 -2.04 1.24
N ALA A 39 -13.32 -1.22 0.70
CA ALA A 39 -13.36 -0.90 -0.72
C ALA A 39 -12.94 -2.12 -1.56
N SER A 40 -13.51 -2.26 -2.75
CA SER A 40 -13.06 -3.30 -3.69
C SER A 40 -11.72 -2.91 -4.32
N LEU A 41 -10.92 -3.92 -4.71
CA LEU A 41 -9.67 -3.67 -5.43
C LEU A 41 -9.93 -2.88 -6.72
N GLU A 42 -10.99 -3.24 -7.45
CA GLU A 42 -11.36 -2.60 -8.72
C GLU A 42 -11.63 -1.10 -8.54
N ASP A 43 -12.45 -0.75 -7.53
CA ASP A 43 -12.76 0.66 -7.23
C ASP A 43 -11.51 1.46 -6.89
N VAL A 44 -10.60 0.87 -6.11
CA VAL A 44 -9.36 1.57 -5.71
C VAL A 44 -8.38 1.68 -6.87
N LEU A 45 -8.25 0.66 -7.71
CA LEU A 45 -7.42 0.73 -8.92
C LEU A 45 -7.87 1.85 -9.86
N ALA A 46 -9.19 2.07 -9.96
CA ALA A 46 -9.75 3.17 -10.75
C ALA A 46 -9.37 4.57 -10.21
N THR A 47 -8.90 4.68 -8.96
CA THR A 47 -8.44 5.95 -8.38
C THR A 47 -6.95 6.20 -8.56
N VAL A 48 -6.17 5.22 -9.03
CA VAL A 48 -4.72 5.37 -9.24
C VAL A 48 -4.51 6.34 -10.41
N PRO A 49 -3.86 7.49 -10.19
CA PRO A 49 -3.67 8.49 -11.24
C PRO A 49 -2.69 7.98 -12.31
N GLU A 50 -2.71 8.61 -13.47
CA GLU A 50 -1.64 8.40 -14.45
C GLU A 50 -0.28 8.70 -13.86
N SER A 51 0.74 7.94 -14.25
CA SER A 51 2.11 8.18 -13.82
C SER A 51 2.66 9.47 -14.43
N ARG A 52 3.43 10.21 -13.66
CA ARG A 52 4.22 11.35 -14.15
C ARG A 52 5.47 10.90 -14.93
N LEU A 53 5.83 9.62 -14.85
CA LEU A 53 7.01 9.06 -15.52
C LEU A 53 6.63 8.46 -16.88
N PRO A 54 7.49 8.59 -17.91
CA PRO A 54 7.29 7.90 -19.18
C PRO A 54 7.51 6.40 -19.03
N PRO A 55 6.94 5.56 -19.91
CA PRO A 55 7.27 4.13 -19.94
C PRO A 55 8.76 3.86 -20.05
N ASP A 56 9.26 2.90 -19.26
CA ASP A 56 10.66 2.48 -19.26
C ASP A 56 10.71 0.98 -18.86
N ASN A 57 11.79 0.29 -19.20
CA ASN A 57 11.98 -1.12 -18.87
C ASN A 57 12.54 -1.34 -17.44
N LEU A 58 12.96 -0.29 -16.77
CA LEU A 58 13.52 -0.34 -15.41
C LEU A 58 12.45 -0.39 -14.31
N TYR A 59 11.20 -0.05 -14.63
CA TYR A 59 10.13 0.03 -13.65
C TYR A 59 8.75 -0.29 -14.25
N SER A 60 7.84 -0.67 -13.38
CA SER A 60 6.42 -0.87 -13.70
C SER A 60 5.62 0.41 -13.47
N LEU A 61 4.71 0.71 -14.39
CA LEU A 61 3.67 1.75 -14.25
C LEU A 61 2.30 1.13 -13.94
N ASP A 62 2.24 -0.18 -13.74
CA ASP A 62 1.00 -0.89 -13.47
C ASP A 62 0.30 -0.34 -12.22
N ALA A 63 -1.00 -0.13 -12.31
CA ALA A 63 -1.78 0.48 -11.24
C ALA A 63 -1.81 -0.38 -9.97
N GLU A 64 -1.85 -1.71 -10.12
CA GLU A 64 -1.85 -2.62 -8.99
C GLU A 64 -0.48 -2.66 -8.30
N ASP A 65 0.62 -2.68 -9.05
CA ASP A 65 1.96 -2.55 -8.48
C ASP A 65 2.09 -1.27 -7.67
N ARG A 66 1.63 -0.16 -8.21
CA ARG A 66 1.67 1.15 -7.55
C ARG A 66 0.80 1.21 -6.30
N LEU A 67 -0.40 0.63 -6.35
CA LEU A 67 -1.29 0.52 -5.19
C LEU A 67 -0.66 -0.32 -4.07
N ARG A 68 -0.11 -1.49 -4.40
CA ARG A 68 0.50 -2.41 -3.42
C ARG A 68 1.75 -1.85 -2.74
N HIS A 69 2.33 -0.78 -3.30
CA HIS A 69 3.52 -0.10 -2.77
C HIS A 69 3.21 1.34 -2.29
N ALA A 70 1.93 1.72 -2.20
CA ALA A 70 1.54 3.06 -1.78
C ALA A 70 1.56 3.28 -0.26
N ARG A 71 1.41 2.22 0.53
CA ARG A 71 1.26 2.33 1.99
C ARG A 71 2.04 1.26 2.73
N GLY A 72 2.39 1.60 3.97
CA GLY A 72 2.90 0.65 4.96
C GLY A 72 1.81 -0.15 5.66
N GLN A 73 2.07 -0.53 6.91
CA GLN A 73 1.20 -1.39 7.72
C GLN A 73 0.87 -0.76 9.09
N SER A 74 0.89 0.57 9.17
CA SER A 74 0.38 1.27 10.35
C SER A 74 -1.15 1.21 10.39
N LEU A 75 -1.75 1.48 11.54
CA LEU A 75 -3.21 1.55 11.64
C LEU A 75 -3.82 2.61 10.69
N PRO A 76 -3.28 3.83 10.57
CA PRO A 76 -3.72 4.78 9.55
C PRO A 76 -3.61 4.24 8.12
N ASP A 77 -2.54 3.50 7.78
CA ASP A 77 -2.37 2.90 6.45
C ASP A 77 -3.44 1.85 6.18
N TRP A 78 -3.76 1.02 7.16
CA TRP A 78 -4.84 0.04 7.03
C TRP A 78 -6.21 0.68 6.83
N LEU A 79 -6.50 1.75 7.57
CA LEU A 79 -7.74 2.49 7.38
C LEU A 79 -7.82 3.11 5.98
N ALA A 80 -6.71 3.67 5.50
CA ALA A 80 -6.62 4.24 4.15
C ALA A 80 -6.83 3.16 3.07
N LEU A 81 -6.13 2.03 3.18
CA LEU A 81 -6.26 0.92 2.24
C LEU A 81 -7.68 0.31 2.26
N ARG A 82 -8.22 0.01 3.44
CA ARG A 82 -9.55 -0.62 3.58
C ARG A 82 -10.68 0.30 3.15
N SER A 83 -10.58 1.58 3.40
CA SER A 83 -11.59 2.56 2.95
C SER A 83 -11.44 2.98 1.49
N GLY A 84 -10.35 2.62 0.81
CA GLY A 84 -10.02 3.09 -0.53
C GLY A 84 -9.48 4.52 -0.59
N ALA A 85 -9.38 5.22 0.55
CA ALA A 85 -8.83 6.58 0.62
C ALA A 85 -7.29 6.56 0.71
N VAL A 86 -6.64 5.91 -0.25
CA VAL A 86 -5.18 5.67 -0.23
C VAL A 86 -4.39 6.98 -0.29
N GLY A 87 -4.89 7.97 -1.02
CA GLY A 87 -4.27 9.29 -1.12
C GLY A 87 -3.18 9.35 -2.17
N VAL A 88 -1.91 9.25 -1.77
CA VAL A 88 -0.77 9.36 -2.70
C VAL A 88 -0.29 7.97 -3.12
N PHE A 89 0.07 7.86 -4.40
CA PHE A 89 0.63 6.64 -5.00
C PHE A 89 2.04 6.94 -5.53
N PRO A 90 2.96 5.97 -5.51
CA PRO A 90 4.23 6.13 -6.21
C PRO A 90 3.99 6.25 -7.71
N ASP A 91 4.82 6.99 -8.43
CA ASP A 91 4.71 7.11 -9.89
C ASP A 91 5.06 5.80 -10.61
N ALA A 92 5.98 5.04 -10.04
CA ALA A 92 6.40 3.75 -10.57
C ALA A 92 6.90 2.84 -9.46
N VAL A 93 7.02 1.55 -9.75
CA VAL A 93 7.62 0.55 -8.86
C VAL A 93 8.69 -0.21 -9.63
N ALA A 94 9.89 -0.27 -9.09
CA ALA A 94 10.98 -1.03 -9.68
C ALA A 94 11.27 -2.31 -8.88
N PHE A 95 11.56 -3.40 -9.59
CA PHE A 95 11.87 -4.71 -9.03
C PHE A 95 13.26 -5.16 -9.49
N PRO A 96 14.35 -4.49 -9.07
CA PRO A 96 15.69 -4.82 -9.54
C PRO A 96 16.12 -6.21 -9.07
N ARG A 97 16.77 -6.94 -9.96
CA ARG A 97 17.22 -8.32 -9.74
C ARG A 97 18.76 -8.44 -9.74
N SER A 98 19.45 -7.35 -10.01
CA SER A 98 20.91 -7.29 -10.01
C SER A 98 21.43 -5.96 -9.47
N THR A 99 22.70 -5.94 -9.09
CA THR A 99 23.40 -4.71 -8.70
C THR A 99 23.47 -3.69 -9.82
N GLU A 100 23.58 -4.16 -11.06
CA GLU A 100 23.62 -3.34 -12.27
C GLU A 100 22.28 -2.62 -12.47
N GLU A 101 21.16 -3.31 -12.28
CA GLU A 101 19.82 -2.70 -12.36
C GLU A 101 19.62 -1.65 -11.25
N VAL A 102 20.05 -1.94 -10.03
CA VAL A 102 20.02 -0.94 -8.94
C VAL A 102 20.84 0.28 -9.30
N ARG A 103 22.05 0.09 -9.85
CA ARG A 103 22.89 1.22 -10.26
C ARG A 103 22.22 2.04 -11.36
N SER A 104 21.62 1.40 -12.35
CA SER A 104 20.90 2.08 -13.43
C SER A 104 19.71 2.87 -12.93
N LEU A 105 18.93 2.32 -11.97
CA LEU A 105 17.82 3.02 -11.32
C LEU A 105 18.31 4.25 -10.55
N LEU A 106 19.36 4.12 -9.76
CA LEU A 106 19.93 5.25 -8.99
C LEU A 106 20.48 6.34 -9.91
N GLN A 107 21.15 5.95 -11.00
CA GLN A 107 21.64 6.91 -11.99
C GLN A 107 20.49 7.65 -12.67
N MET A 108 19.50 6.94 -13.17
CA MET A 108 18.32 7.50 -13.81
C MET A 108 17.56 8.45 -12.86
N ALA A 109 17.37 8.04 -11.61
CA ALA A 109 16.69 8.87 -10.61
C ALA A 109 17.47 10.16 -10.32
N ASN A 110 18.79 10.07 -10.18
CA ASN A 110 19.64 11.25 -10.00
C ASN A 110 19.61 12.19 -11.22
N GLU A 111 19.65 11.66 -12.43
CA GLU A 111 19.59 12.47 -13.66
C GLU A 111 18.25 13.17 -13.84
N ARG A 112 17.16 12.51 -13.44
CA ARG A 112 15.79 13.04 -13.57
C ARG A 112 15.27 13.72 -12.31
N GLN A 113 16.07 13.79 -11.24
CA GLN A 113 15.68 14.35 -9.93
C GLN A 113 14.41 13.69 -9.38
N ILE A 114 14.41 12.36 -9.37
CA ILE A 114 13.33 11.51 -8.87
C ILE A 114 13.71 10.96 -7.50
N ASP A 115 12.82 11.07 -6.54
CA ASP A 115 13.00 10.48 -5.22
C ASP A 115 12.78 8.96 -5.27
N ILE A 116 13.63 8.22 -4.57
CA ILE A 116 13.53 6.77 -4.44
C ILE A 116 13.21 6.41 -3.01
N ILE A 117 12.17 5.63 -2.83
CA ILE A 117 11.81 5.00 -1.56
C ILE A 117 12.20 3.52 -1.62
N ALA A 118 13.14 3.10 -0.78
CA ALA A 118 13.49 1.70 -0.67
C ALA A 118 12.37 0.92 0.01
N TYR A 119 11.84 -0.09 -0.69
CA TYR A 119 10.71 -0.89 -0.23
C TYR A 119 11.11 -2.36 -0.11
N GLY A 120 11.03 -2.91 1.09
CA GLY A 120 11.28 -4.33 1.37
C GLY A 120 9.99 -5.13 1.43
N GLY A 121 9.65 -5.66 2.60
CA GLY A 121 8.40 -6.39 2.81
C GLY A 121 7.14 -5.52 2.97
N GLY A 122 7.27 -4.19 2.96
CA GLY A 122 6.15 -3.26 3.14
C GLY A 122 5.59 -3.21 4.55
N THR A 123 6.30 -3.73 5.54
CA THR A 123 5.81 -3.88 6.93
C THR A 123 6.01 -2.64 7.80
N SER A 124 6.38 -1.50 7.22
CA SER A 124 6.57 -0.26 7.96
C SER A 124 5.31 0.16 8.70
N VAL A 125 5.47 0.50 9.97
CA VAL A 125 4.39 1.02 10.85
C VAL A 125 4.60 2.49 11.23
N VAL A 126 5.62 3.13 10.66
CA VAL A 126 5.95 4.54 10.92
C VAL A 126 5.82 5.44 9.68
N GLY A 127 5.31 4.90 8.59
CA GLY A 127 4.96 5.65 7.38
C GLY A 127 6.14 6.06 6.47
N HIS A 128 7.39 5.70 6.80
CA HIS A 128 8.58 6.14 6.03
C HIS A 128 8.65 5.58 4.59
N ILE A 129 7.80 4.64 4.23
CA ILE A 129 7.69 4.11 2.86
C ILE A 129 6.50 4.69 2.10
N ASN A 130 5.71 5.55 2.73
CA ASN A 130 4.57 6.17 2.07
C ASN A 130 5.08 7.31 1.17
N PRO A 131 4.69 7.38 -0.10
CA PRO A 131 5.01 8.50 -0.97
C PRO A 131 4.32 9.79 -0.48
N GLU A 132 4.95 10.94 -0.76
CA GLU A 132 4.47 12.29 -0.42
C GLU A 132 4.09 13.08 -1.67
#